data_64093a44dcc874674effb7f6ae82fb42
#
_entry.id   64093a44dcc874674effb7f6ae82fb42
#
_cell.length_a   1.000
_cell.length_b   1.000
_cell.length_c   1.000
_cell.angle_alpha   90.00
_cell.angle_beta   90.00
_cell.angle_gamma   90.00
#
_symmetry.space_group_name_H-M   'P 1'
#
loop_
_entity.id
_entity.type
_entity.pdbx_description
1 polymer ?
#
loop_
_entity_poly.entity_id
_entity_poly.type
_entity_poly.pdbx_seq_one_letter_code
_entity_poly.pdbx_strand_id
1 'polypeptide(L)'
;MAKNEIHQGDIGTKFLVTIYDDSTAVDVSGASTKQIMFKKPAGTKLTKSAAFNSDGTDGKIYYGAVSDDLDEIGTYEIQGKVIIAGGTFYTDIQTFKVHRNL
;
A
#
# COMPACT_ATOMS: atom_id res chain seq x y z
N MET A 1 17.08 3.94 -16.51
CA MET A 1 16.03 4.32 -15.57
C MET A 1 16.48 4.01 -14.16
N ALA A 2 16.35 4.94 -13.26
CA ALA A 2 16.68 4.68 -11.87
C ALA A 2 15.68 3.69 -11.27
N LYS A 3 16.18 2.74 -10.49
CA LYS A 3 15.32 1.79 -9.78
C LYS A 3 14.60 2.50 -8.63
N ASN A 4 13.41 2.05 -8.33
CA ASN A 4 12.60 2.54 -7.21
C ASN A 4 12.08 3.96 -7.37
N GLU A 5 12.24 4.56 -8.53
CA GLU A 5 11.59 5.83 -8.82
C GLU A 5 10.18 5.59 -9.31
N ILE A 6 9.25 6.35 -8.72
CA ILE A 6 7.85 6.37 -9.14
C ILE A 6 7.62 7.72 -9.82
N HIS A 7 7.04 7.68 -11.00
CA HIS A 7 6.79 8.88 -11.79
C HIS A 7 5.29 9.17 -11.87
N GLN A 8 4.98 10.45 -12.02
CA GLN A 8 3.61 10.92 -12.17
C GLN A 8 2.91 10.18 -13.31
N GLY A 9 1.74 9.63 -13.02
CA GLY A 9 0.95 8.91 -14.01
C GLY A 9 1.31 7.45 -14.18
N ASP A 10 2.26 6.91 -13.41
CA ASP A 10 2.61 5.50 -13.49
C ASP A 10 1.38 4.62 -13.20
N ILE A 11 1.26 3.55 -13.96
CA ILE A 11 0.21 2.53 -13.80
C ILE A 11 0.88 1.18 -13.63
N GLY A 12 0.35 0.36 -12.72
CA GLY A 12 0.88 -0.96 -12.46
C GLY A 12 1.98 -1.01 -11.41
N THR A 13 2.34 0.13 -10.83
CA THR A 13 3.29 0.17 -9.72
C THR A 13 2.74 -0.66 -8.57
N LYS A 14 3.51 -1.64 -8.12
CA LYS A 14 3.08 -2.55 -7.06
C LYS A 14 3.52 -2.02 -5.71
N PHE A 15 2.56 -1.83 -4.82
CA PHE A 15 2.83 -1.43 -3.43
C PHE A 15 2.61 -2.65 -2.54
N LEU A 16 3.67 -3.07 -1.87
CA LEU A 16 3.66 -4.24 -1.00
C LEU A 16 3.85 -3.79 0.43
N VAL A 17 2.95 -4.22 1.31
CA VAL A 17 3.07 -3.96 2.74
C VAL A 17 2.97 -5.27 3.52
N THR A 18 3.62 -5.32 4.66
CA THR A 18 3.60 -6.47 5.55
C THR A 18 2.93 -6.07 6.86
N ILE A 19 2.00 -6.89 7.31
CA ILE A 19 1.30 -6.68 8.58
C ILE A 19 2.11 -7.35 9.68
N TYR A 20 2.50 -6.58 10.69
CA TYR A 20 3.25 -7.08 11.84
C TYR A 20 2.44 -6.93 13.13
N ASP A 21 2.60 -7.91 14.01
CA ASP A 21 2.23 -7.81 15.42
C ASP A 21 3.55 -7.85 16.19
N ASP A 22 3.95 -6.71 16.76
CA ASP A 22 5.31 -6.47 17.25
C ASP A 22 6.31 -6.68 16.09
N SER A 23 7.22 -7.62 16.19
CA SER A 23 8.20 -7.90 15.15
C SER A 23 7.87 -9.16 14.34
N THR A 24 6.69 -9.74 14.54
CA THR A 24 6.28 -10.98 13.87
C THR A 24 5.22 -10.68 12.81
N ALA A 25 5.42 -11.20 11.58
CA ALA A 25 4.43 -11.07 10.53
C ALA A 25 3.16 -11.83 10.91
N VAL A 26 2.00 -11.21 10.70
CA VAL A 26 0.70 -11.78 11.03
C VAL A 26 0.20 -12.60 9.86
N ASP A 27 -0.28 -13.82 10.12
CA ASP A 27 -1.00 -14.61 9.12
C ASP A 27 -2.34 -13.93 8.84
N VAL A 28 -2.47 -13.37 7.63
CA VAL A 28 -3.68 -12.65 7.22
C VAL A 28 -4.50 -13.42 6.19
N SER A 29 -4.22 -14.71 6.01
CA SER A 29 -4.92 -15.55 5.02
C SER A 29 -6.43 -15.60 5.24
N GLY A 30 -6.90 -15.40 6.47
CA GLY A 30 -8.33 -15.35 6.80
C GLY A 30 -8.94 -13.96 6.83
N ALA A 31 -8.25 -12.96 6.32
CA ALA A 31 -8.73 -11.58 6.38
C ALA A 31 -10.00 -11.38 5.57
N SER A 32 -11.01 -10.78 6.20
CA SER A 32 -12.25 -10.37 5.53
C SER A 32 -12.08 -9.05 4.81
N THR A 33 -11.14 -8.21 5.24
CA THR A 33 -10.85 -6.92 4.64
C THR A 33 -9.34 -6.76 4.54
N LYS A 34 -8.89 -6.34 3.35
CA LYS A 34 -7.49 -6.02 3.05
C LYS A 34 -7.50 -4.71 2.29
N GLN A 35 -6.86 -3.69 2.85
CA GLN A 35 -6.86 -2.36 2.22
C GLN A 35 -5.48 -1.74 2.29
N ILE A 36 -5.15 -0.94 1.30
CA ILE A 36 -3.99 -0.05 1.32
C ILE A 36 -4.52 1.37 1.12
N MET A 37 -4.16 2.24 2.05
CA MET A 37 -4.58 3.63 2.06
C MET A 37 -3.43 4.52 1.65
N PHE A 38 -3.73 5.54 0.85
CA PHE A 38 -2.77 6.52 0.39
C PHE A 38 -3.25 7.90 0.78
N LYS A 39 -2.30 8.76 1.16
CA LYS A 39 -2.56 10.19 1.29
C LYS A 39 -1.68 10.92 0.30
N LYS A 40 -2.29 11.64 -0.63
CA LYS A 40 -1.59 12.41 -1.65
C LYS A 40 -0.98 13.68 -1.04
N PRO A 41 0.02 14.28 -1.72
CA PRO A 41 0.66 15.50 -1.21
C PRO A 41 -0.31 16.64 -0.91
N ALA A 42 -1.39 16.75 -1.68
CA ALA A 42 -2.42 17.79 -1.46
C ALA A 42 -3.41 17.43 -0.33
N GLY A 43 -3.31 16.22 0.24
CA GLY A 43 -4.15 15.79 1.35
C GLY A 43 -5.28 14.85 0.99
N THR A 44 -5.50 14.57 -0.28
CA THR A 44 -6.54 13.62 -0.73
C THR A 44 -6.19 12.20 -0.25
N LYS A 45 -7.15 11.53 0.34
CA LYS A 45 -6.99 10.15 0.82
C LYS A 45 -7.68 9.19 -0.14
N LEU A 46 -6.97 8.10 -0.45
CA LEU A 46 -7.51 6.99 -1.24
C LEU A 46 -7.49 5.74 -0.38
N THR A 47 -8.55 4.94 -0.48
CA THR A 47 -8.60 3.62 0.15
C THR A 47 -8.84 2.60 -0.95
N LYS A 48 -7.91 1.67 -1.10
CA LYS A 48 -7.92 0.68 -2.18
C LYS A 48 -7.99 -0.72 -1.61
N SER A 49 -8.75 -1.59 -2.26
CA SER A 49 -8.76 -3.02 -1.93
C SER A 49 -7.43 -3.64 -2.33
N ALA A 50 -6.85 -4.40 -1.42
CA ALA A 50 -5.59 -5.09 -1.64
C ALA A 50 -5.81 -6.59 -1.85
N ALA A 51 -4.80 -7.27 -2.34
CA ALA A 51 -4.78 -8.71 -2.51
C ALA A 51 -3.61 -9.31 -1.76
N PHE A 52 -3.65 -10.62 -1.52
CA PHE A 52 -2.51 -11.32 -0.94
C PHE A 52 -1.37 -11.38 -1.96
N ASN A 53 -0.14 -11.19 -1.49
CA ASN A 53 1.03 -11.33 -2.36
C ASN A 53 1.27 -12.79 -2.76
N SER A 54 0.96 -13.72 -1.85
CA SER A 54 0.91 -15.15 -2.16
C SER A 54 -0.39 -15.73 -1.59
N ASP A 55 -0.37 -16.31 -0.39
CA ASP A 55 -1.56 -16.87 0.24
C ASP A 55 -1.98 -16.13 1.52
N GLY A 56 -1.27 -15.10 1.90
CA GLY A 56 -1.56 -14.30 3.08
C GLY A 56 -0.94 -14.80 4.37
N THR A 57 -0.34 -16.00 4.38
CA THR A 57 0.29 -16.52 5.60
C THR A 57 1.55 -15.76 5.99
N ASP A 58 2.16 -15.07 5.03
CA ASP A 58 3.36 -14.25 5.24
C ASP A 58 3.03 -12.82 5.70
N GLY A 59 1.76 -12.48 5.87
CA GLY A 59 1.35 -11.15 6.29
C GLY A 59 1.43 -10.08 5.21
N LYS A 60 1.67 -10.44 3.96
CA LYS A 60 1.90 -9.49 2.87
C LYS A 60 0.65 -9.30 2.02
N ILE A 61 0.32 -8.04 1.81
CA ILE A 61 -0.73 -7.63 0.89
C ILE A 61 -0.17 -6.62 -0.10
N TYR A 62 -0.80 -6.50 -1.26
CA TYR A 62 -0.33 -5.57 -2.28
C TYR A 62 -1.48 -4.90 -3.01
N TYR A 63 -1.14 -3.79 -3.67
CA TYR A 63 -2.04 -3.07 -4.55
C TYR A 63 -1.25 -2.57 -5.76
N GLY A 64 -1.81 -2.75 -6.95
CA GLY A 64 -1.25 -2.21 -8.19
C GLY A 64 -1.90 -0.89 -8.54
N ALA A 65 -1.12 0.15 -8.73
CA ALA A 65 -1.64 1.47 -9.07
C ALA A 65 -2.38 1.46 -10.40
N VAL A 66 -3.52 2.14 -10.44
CA VAL A 66 -4.31 2.34 -11.66
C VAL A 66 -4.26 3.81 -12.06
N SER A 67 -4.93 4.14 -13.16
CA SER A 67 -5.00 5.51 -13.67
C SER A 67 -5.43 6.48 -12.56
N ASP A 68 -4.77 7.63 -12.48
CA ASP A 68 -5.06 8.73 -11.55
C ASP A 68 -4.66 8.49 -10.10
N ASP A 69 -4.12 7.32 -9.74
CA ASP A 69 -3.64 7.10 -8.37
C ASP A 69 -2.40 7.92 -8.07
N LEU A 70 -1.48 7.99 -9.00
CA LEU A 70 -0.18 8.66 -8.86
C LEU A 70 -0.12 9.92 -9.72
N ASP A 71 -1.16 10.74 -9.65
CA ASP A 71 -1.31 11.92 -10.52
C ASP A 71 -0.71 13.20 -9.94
N GLU A 72 -0.24 13.17 -8.69
CA GLU A 72 0.39 14.34 -8.06
C GLU A 72 1.87 14.11 -7.85
N ILE A 73 2.64 15.17 -7.96
CA ILE A 73 4.07 15.17 -7.69
C ILE A 73 4.26 15.49 -6.21
N GLY A 74 5.17 14.77 -5.55
CA GLY A 74 5.52 15.02 -4.17
C GLY A 74 5.51 13.77 -3.33
N THR A 75 5.40 13.93 -2.02
CA THR A 75 5.47 12.84 -1.05
C THR A 75 4.08 12.33 -0.72
N TYR A 76 3.90 11.04 -0.92
CA TYR A 76 2.69 10.31 -0.52
C TYR A 76 2.94 9.56 0.78
N GLU A 77 1.89 9.37 1.56
CA GLU A 77 1.88 8.46 2.70
C GLU A 77 1.11 7.19 2.33
N ILE A 78 1.56 6.04 2.83
CA ILE A 78 0.93 4.75 2.57
C ILE A 78 0.83 3.97 3.88
N GLN A 79 -0.32 3.31 4.09
CA GLN A 79 -0.57 2.47 5.24
C GLN A 79 -1.47 1.31 4.84
N GLY A 80 -1.18 0.10 5.32
CA GLY A 80 -2.03 -1.05 5.11
C GLY A 80 -2.96 -1.29 6.29
N LYS A 81 -4.08 -1.94 6.01
CA LYS A 81 -5.07 -2.33 7.02
C LYS A 81 -5.64 -3.68 6.67
N VAL A 82 -5.77 -4.55 7.67
CA VAL A 82 -6.48 -5.82 7.55
C VAL A 82 -7.43 -6.01 8.72
N ILE A 83 -8.55 -6.68 8.46
CA ILE A 83 -9.49 -7.14 9.47
C ILE A 83 -9.54 -8.65 9.41
N ILE A 84 -9.17 -9.30 10.50
CA ILE A 84 -9.21 -10.74 10.65
C ILE A 84 -10.04 -11.09 11.88
N ALA A 85 -10.31 -12.38 12.09
CA ALA A 85 -11.19 -12.83 13.17
C ALA A 85 -10.74 -12.34 14.56
N GLY A 86 -9.44 -12.16 14.76
CA GLY A 86 -8.87 -11.71 16.04
C GLY A 86 -8.78 -10.21 16.23
N GLY A 87 -9.09 -9.41 15.19
CA GLY A 87 -8.99 -7.95 15.32
C GLY A 87 -8.67 -7.22 14.04
N THR A 88 -8.39 -5.94 14.20
CA THR A 88 -8.01 -5.04 13.11
C THR A 88 -6.56 -4.61 13.30
N PHE A 89 -5.75 -4.73 12.24
CA PHE A 89 -4.34 -4.40 12.29
C PHE A 89 -4.00 -3.37 11.22
N TYR A 90 -3.12 -2.42 11.59
CA TYR A 90 -2.59 -1.39 10.69
C TYR A 90 -1.08 -1.55 10.59
N THR A 91 -0.52 -1.25 9.42
CA THR A 91 0.93 -1.10 9.30
C THR A 91 1.37 0.28 9.80
N ASP A 92 2.67 0.46 9.98
CA ASP A 92 3.23 1.79 10.14
C ASP A 92 2.97 2.62 8.87
N ILE A 93 2.89 3.94 9.04
CA ILE A 93 2.79 4.85 7.91
C ILE A 93 4.18 4.98 7.30
N GLN A 94 4.27 4.69 6.00
CA GLN A 94 5.49 4.85 5.22
C GLN A 94 5.27 5.93 4.19
N THR A 95 6.35 6.44 3.64
CA THR A 95 6.28 7.48 2.62
C THR A 95 7.01 7.04 1.36
N PHE A 96 6.57 7.58 0.22
CA PHE A 96 7.28 7.45 -1.04
C PHE A 96 7.09 8.73 -1.84
N LYS A 97 8.00 8.97 -2.77
CA LYS A 97 7.99 10.19 -3.57
C LYS A 97 7.61 9.87 -5.01
N VAL A 98 6.71 10.69 -5.56
CA VAL A 98 6.34 10.66 -6.98
C VAL A 98 7.08 11.78 -7.69
N HIS A 99 7.84 11.43 -8.71
CA HIS A 99 8.67 12.34 -9.48
C HIS A 99 7.91 12.85 -10.70
N ARG A 100 8.24 14.04 -11.13
CA ARG A 100 7.61 14.57 -12.33
C ARG A 100 8.26 13.99 -13.59
N ASN A 101 7.49 13.98 -14.66
CA ASN A 101 7.97 13.64 -16.00
C ASN A 101 8.39 14.90 -16.75
N LEU A 102 9.10 14.68 -17.85
CA LEU A 102 9.45 15.77 -18.74
C LEU A 102 8.20 16.37 -19.42
#